data_27a175149ac631392be390eb0f84a40f
#
_entry.id   27a175149ac631392be390eb0f84a40f
#
_cell.length_a   1.000
_cell.length_b   1.000
_cell.length_c   1.000
_cell.angle_alpha   90.00
_cell.angle_beta   90.00
_cell.angle_gamma   90.00
#
_symmetry.space_group_name_H-M   'P 1'
#
loop_
_entity.id
_entity.type
_entity.pdbx_description
1 polymer ?
#
loop_
_entity_poly.entity_id
_entity_poly.type
_entity_poly.pdbx_seq_one_letter_code
_entity_poly.pdbx_strand_id
1 'polypeptide(L)'
;MFKIGEFIYPWGSGHYSRMMRLNDALLDQIKGEIDVHFSSKDHVIEKLLKKFPDKKEKIHEILMPTPIDGKFGPSVSKSLMNILLPIANNPSLIRQIVNYLREERKLYNKEKFDLVINDGDMGSNILA
;
A
#
# COMPACT_ATOMS: atom_id res chain seq x y z
N MET A 1 9.95 -3.99 -20.86
CA MET A 1 8.74 -3.43 -20.22
C MET A 1 9.13 -2.90 -18.86
N PHE A 2 8.97 -1.62 -18.64
CA PHE A 2 9.33 -0.94 -17.37
C PHE A 2 8.24 -1.18 -16.31
N LYS A 3 8.58 -1.75 -15.18
CA LYS A 3 7.65 -2.19 -14.15
C LYS A 3 7.60 -1.22 -12.98
N ILE A 4 6.40 -0.68 -12.70
CA ILE A 4 6.16 0.27 -11.61
C ILE A 4 5.29 -0.39 -10.54
N GLY A 5 5.74 -0.35 -9.29
CA GLY A 5 4.93 -0.72 -8.12
C GLY A 5 4.38 0.52 -7.44
N GLU A 6 3.06 0.68 -7.39
CA GLU A 6 2.37 1.76 -6.68
C GLU A 6 1.77 1.23 -5.37
N PHE A 7 2.29 1.73 -4.25
CA PHE A 7 1.86 1.35 -2.90
C PHE A 7 0.98 2.45 -2.31
N ILE A 8 -0.32 2.16 -2.18
CA ILE A 8 -1.35 3.13 -1.80
C ILE A 8 -1.79 2.86 -0.38
N TYR A 9 -1.59 3.83 0.52
CA TYR A 9 -2.02 3.72 1.90
C TYR A 9 -3.54 3.66 2.01
N PRO A 10 -4.11 2.61 2.64
CA PRO A 10 -5.54 2.34 2.59
C PRO A 10 -6.34 3.08 3.69
N TRP A 11 -6.02 4.34 3.95
CA TRP A 11 -6.71 5.16 4.93
C TRP A 11 -7.25 6.45 4.32
N GLY A 12 -8.56 6.66 4.46
CA GLY A 12 -9.24 7.76 3.78
C GLY A 12 -9.26 7.61 2.25
N SER A 13 -9.68 8.65 1.56
CA SER A 13 -9.78 8.66 0.08
C SER A 13 -8.65 9.44 -0.61
N GLY A 14 -7.90 10.24 0.15
CA GLY A 14 -6.89 11.15 -0.39
C GLY A 14 -5.72 10.45 -1.05
N HIS A 15 -5.20 9.38 -0.43
CA HIS A 15 -4.08 8.60 -0.96
C HIS A 15 -4.43 7.97 -2.32
N TYR A 16 -5.58 7.31 -2.41
CA TYR A 16 -6.07 6.74 -3.66
C TYR A 16 -6.22 7.81 -4.75
N SER A 17 -6.87 8.93 -4.45
CA SER A 17 -7.11 9.99 -5.43
C SER A 17 -5.83 10.64 -5.94
N ARG A 18 -4.82 10.83 -5.08
CA ARG A 18 -3.50 11.35 -5.48
C ARG A 18 -2.78 10.37 -6.39
N MET A 19 -2.73 9.10 -6.00
CA MET A 19 -2.04 8.07 -6.76
C MET A 19 -2.68 7.89 -8.14
N MET A 20 -4.00 7.90 -8.24
CA MET A 20 -4.67 7.78 -9.55
C MET A 20 -4.36 8.96 -10.48
N ARG A 21 -4.32 10.19 -9.96
CA ARG A 21 -3.91 11.36 -10.75
C ARG A 21 -2.46 11.29 -11.21
N LEU A 22 -1.58 10.83 -10.34
CA LEU A 22 -0.17 10.61 -10.68
C LEU A 22 -0.02 9.54 -11.75
N ASN A 23 -0.70 8.41 -11.60
CA ASN A 23 -0.67 7.32 -12.57
C ASN A 23 -1.21 7.78 -13.94
N ASP A 24 -2.32 8.49 -13.98
CA ASP A 24 -2.89 9.02 -15.22
C ASP A 24 -1.89 9.97 -15.90
N ALA A 25 -1.23 10.87 -15.14
CA ALA A 25 -0.22 11.80 -15.66
C ALA A 25 1.04 11.06 -16.15
N LEU A 26 1.48 10.01 -15.47
CA LEU A 26 2.63 9.20 -15.89
C LEU A 26 2.34 8.48 -17.21
N LEU A 27 1.16 7.87 -17.35
CA LEU A 27 0.76 7.16 -18.57
C LEU A 27 0.64 8.10 -19.76
N ASP A 28 0.22 9.35 -19.57
CA ASP A 28 0.14 10.38 -20.63
C ASP A 28 1.54 10.83 -21.10
N GLN A 29 2.50 10.89 -20.21
CA GLN A 29 3.85 11.42 -20.51
C GLN A 29 4.83 10.36 -21.02
N ILE A 30 4.70 9.14 -20.54
CA ILE A 30 5.64 8.07 -20.89
C ILE A 30 5.10 7.31 -22.11
N LYS A 31 5.70 7.57 -23.26
CA LYS A 31 5.42 6.86 -24.51
C LYS A 31 6.17 5.52 -24.57
N GLY A 32 5.85 4.62 -23.69
CA GLY A 32 6.52 3.33 -23.62
C GLY A 32 5.65 2.25 -23.05
N GLU A 33 6.11 1.01 -23.12
CA GLU A 33 5.46 -0.10 -22.43
C GLU A 33 5.75 -0.04 -20.94
N ILE A 34 4.77 0.42 -20.18
CA ILE A 34 4.80 0.46 -18.72
C ILE A 34 3.86 -0.59 -18.17
N ASP A 35 4.36 -1.34 -17.21
CA ASP A 35 3.59 -2.30 -16.45
C ASP A 35 3.39 -1.80 -15.02
N VAL A 36 2.18 -1.32 -14.70
CA VAL A 36 1.86 -0.77 -13.39
C VAL A 36 1.15 -1.81 -12.54
N HIS A 37 1.71 -2.07 -11.36
CA HIS A 37 1.15 -2.91 -10.32
C HIS A 37 0.71 -2.05 -9.13
N PHE A 38 -0.45 -2.33 -8.58
CA PHE A 38 -1.01 -1.61 -7.43
C PHE A 38 -1.01 -2.49 -6.19
N SER A 39 -0.64 -1.93 -5.06
CA SER A 39 -0.65 -2.62 -3.77
C SER A 39 -1.37 -1.79 -2.72
N SER A 40 -2.36 -2.38 -2.06
CA SER A 40 -3.14 -1.76 -1.00
C SER A 40 -3.97 -2.81 -0.25
N LYS A 41 -4.98 -2.39 0.51
CA LYS A 41 -5.99 -3.28 1.11
C LYS A 41 -7.37 -2.63 1.19
N ASP A 42 -8.35 -3.42 1.63
CA ASP A 42 -9.71 -2.97 1.95
C ASP A 42 -10.37 -2.20 0.78
N HIS A 43 -11.00 -1.08 1.06
CA HIS A 43 -11.76 -0.28 0.11
C HIS A 43 -10.94 0.23 -1.10
N VAL A 44 -9.62 0.35 -0.97
CA VAL A 44 -8.76 0.76 -2.10
C VAL A 44 -8.66 -0.36 -3.12
N ILE A 45 -8.53 -1.61 -2.67
CA ILE A 45 -8.54 -2.79 -3.57
C ILE A 45 -9.84 -2.84 -4.37
N GLU A 46 -10.99 -2.65 -3.72
CA GLU A 46 -12.30 -2.63 -4.39
C GLU A 46 -12.37 -1.54 -5.47
N LYS A 47 -11.88 -0.33 -5.16
CA LYS A 47 -11.83 0.79 -6.11
C LYS A 47 -10.91 0.51 -7.30
N LEU A 48 -9.73 -0.10 -7.05
CA LEU A 48 -8.77 -0.48 -8.08
C LEU A 48 -9.36 -1.54 -9.01
N LEU A 49 -9.98 -2.59 -8.46
CA LEU A 49 -10.63 -3.65 -9.24
C LEU A 49 -11.77 -3.10 -10.10
N LYS A 50 -12.52 -2.13 -9.58
CA LYS A 50 -13.58 -1.45 -10.34
C LYS A 50 -13.04 -0.56 -11.45
N LYS A 51 -11.93 0.15 -11.22
CA LYS A 51 -11.29 1.03 -12.21
C LYS A 51 -10.54 0.23 -13.29
N PHE A 52 -9.90 -0.88 -12.91
CA PHE A 52 -9.05 -1.70 -13.77
C PHE A 52 -9.47 -3.18 -13.75
N PRO A 53 -10.65 -3.53 -14.26
CA PRO A 53 -11.16 -4.90 -14.20
C PRO A 53 -10.26 -5.91 -14.95
N ASP A 54 -9.58 -5.46 -16.00
CA ASP A 54 -8.70 -6.29 -16.84
C ASP A 54 -7.27 -6.43 -16.29
N LYS A 55 -6.97 -5.78 -15.15
CA LYS A 55 -5.64 -5.81 -14.50
C LYS A 55 -5.66 -6.47 -13.13
N LYS A 56 -6.56 -7.40 -12.89
CA LYS A 56 -6.75 -8.04 -11.59
C LYS A 56 -5.46 -8.69 -11.05
N GLU A 57 -4.67 -9.31 -11.90
CA GLU A 57 -3.41 -9.95 -11.54
C GLU A 57 -2.29 -8.96 -11.16
N LYS A 58 -2.49 -7.67 -11.43
CA LYS A 58 -1.57 -6.58 -11.09
C LYS A 58 -2.02 -5.77 -9.87
N ILE A 59 -3.11 -6.20 -9.24
CA ILE A 59 -3.64 -5.59 -8.02
C ILE A 59 -3.37 -6.57 -6.86
N HIS A 60 -2.50 -6.15 -5.94
CA HIS A 60 -2.01 -6.97 -4.84
C HIS A 60 -2.59 -6.49 -3.52
N GLU A 61 -3.18 -7.41 -2.77
CA GLU A 61 -3.61 -7.11 -1.41
C GLU A 61 -2.44 -7.31 -0.44
N ILE A 62 -2.11 -6.24 0.30
CA ILE A 62 -1.08 -6.26 1.34
C ILE A 62 -1.67 -5.68 2.62
N LEU A 63 -1.56 -6.41 3.72
CA LEU A 63 -2.13 -6.06 5.01
C LEU A 63 -1.32 -4.94 5.70
N MET A 64 -1.33 -3.75 5.10
CA MET A 64 -0.67 -2.55 5.63
C MET A 64 -1.29 -2.14 6.97
N PRO A 65 -0.48 -1.81 8.01
CA PRO A 65 -1.02 -1.29 9.26
C PRO A 65 -1.71 0.06 9.04
N THR A 66 -2.89 0.22 9.61
CA THR A 66 -3.67 1.48 9.54
C THR A 66 -3.95 2.03 10.93
N PRO A 67 -4.13 3.35 11.10
CA PRO A 67 -4.56 3.94 12.35
C PRO A 67 -5.91 3.39 12.80
N ILE A 68 -6.15 3.44 14.11
CA ILE A 68 -7.48 3.15 14.67
C ILE A 68 -8.31 4.44 14.66
N ASP A 69 -9.49 4.37 14.06
CA ASP A 69 -10.42 5.48 14.04
C ASP A 69 -10.96 5.79 15.43
N GLY A 70 -10.98 7.08 15.79
CA GLY A 70 -11.65 7.60 16.97
C GLY A 70 -12.98 8.27 16.59
N LYS A 71 -13.69 8.79 17.60
CA LYS A 71 -15.01 9.44 17.42
C LYS A 71 -14.98 10.65 16.46
N PHE A 72 -13.83 11.33 16.34
CA PHE A 72 -13.65 12.54 15.52
C PHE A 72 -12.47 12.44 14.55
N GLY A 73 -12.14 11.24 14.11
CA GLY A 73 -11.00 10.97 13.24
C GLY A 73 -10.01 9.98 13.86
N PRO A 74 -8.77 9.88 13.34
CA PRO A 74 -7.79 8.93 13.86
C PRO A 74 -7.48 9.23 15.33
N SER A 75 -7.60 8.22 16.18
CA SER A 75 -7.25 8.34 17.60
C SER A 75 -5.74 8.26 17.75
N VAL A 76 -5.09 9.40 17.99
CA VAL A 76 -3.65 9.48 18.22
C VAL A 76 -3.23 8.65 19.44
N SER A 77 -3.96 8.74 20.55
CA SER A 77 -3.65 7.97 21.75
C SER A 77 -3.80 6.47 21.56
N LYS A 78 -4.90 6.01 20.93
CA LYS A 78 -5.12 4.59 20.65
C LYS A 78 -4.14 4.06 19.61
N SER A 79 -3.85 4.85 18.57
CA SER A 79 -2.87 4.48 17.54
C SER A 79 -1.46 4.41 18.13
N LEU A 80 -1.08 5.36 18.97
CA LEU A 80 0.21 5.37 19.65
C LEU A 80 0.33 4.24 20.68
N MET A 81 -0.74 3.95 21.43
CA MET A 81 -0.78 2.81 22.34
C MET A 81 -0.73 1.48 21.59
N ASN A 82 -1.34 1.38 20.43
CA ASN A 82 -1.22 0.21 19.55
C ASN A 82 0.19 0.04 18.95
N ILE A 83 0.95 1.12 18.81
CA ILE A 83 2.32 1.07 18.27
C ILE A 83 3.34 0.84 19.40
N LEU A 84 3.19 1.48 20.54
CA LEU A 84 4.21 1.48 21.61
C LEU A 84 3.99 0.40 22.68
N LEU A 85 2.76 0.18 23.14
CA LEU A 85 2.47 -0.84 24.16
C LEU A 85 2.46 -2.27 23.61
N PRO A 86 2.04 -2.53 22.37
CA PRO A 86 2.07 -3.88 21.83
C PRO A 86 3.46 -4.41 21.52
N ILE A 87 4.44 -3.56 21.27
CA ILE A 87 5.84 -3.98 21.13
C ILE A 87 6.32 -4.64 22.44
N ALA A 88 5.83 -4.18 23.60
CA ALA A 88 6.18 -4.72 24.90
C ALA A 88 5.29 -5.89 25.36
N ASN A 89 3.99 -5.90 24.99
CA ASN A 89 2.97 -6.78 25.61
C ASN A 89 2.09 -7.57 24.63
N ASN A 90 2.20 -7.36 23.32
CA ASN A 90 1.33 -8.05 22.36
C ASN A 90 2.11 -8.71 21.23
N PRO A 91 2.51 -10.01 21.38
CA PRO A 91 3.21 -10.75 20.34
C PRO A 91 2.47 -10.81 19.00
N SER A 92 1.14 -10.61 19.01
CA SER A 92 0.32 -10.65 17.80
C SER A 92 0.58 -9.49 16.85
N LEU A 93 0.86 -8.28 17.37
CA LEU A 93 1.15 -7.13 16.52
C LEU A 93 2.53 -7.24 15.86
N ILE A 94 3.53 -7.69 16.60
CA ILE A 94 4.86 -7.98 16.03
C ILE A 94 4.73 -8.99 14.89
N ARG A 95 3.93 -10.03 15.11
CA ARG A 95 3.64 -11.02 14.06
C ARG A 95 2.95 -10.39 12.84
N GLN A 96 1.98 -9.49 13.05
CA GLN A 96 1.30 -8.78 11.96
C GLN A 96 2.27 -7.92 11.16
N ILE A 97 3.14 -7.16 11.82
CA ILE A 97 4.17 -6.33 11.16
C ILE A 97 5.16 -7.22 10.39
N VAL A 98 5.64 -8.29 11.00
CA VAL A 98 6.57 -9.23 10.35
C VAL A 98 5.92 -9.89 9.13
N ASN A 99 4.66 -10.29 9.23
CA ASN A 99 3.93 -10.88 8.11
C ASN A 99 3.72 -9.87 6.98
N TYR A 100 3.35 -8.64 7.31
CA TYR A 100 3.21 -7.55 6.36
C TYR A 100 4.51 -7.29 5.59
N LEU A 101 5.64 -7.11 6.27
CA LEU A 101 6.94 -6.91 5.63
C LEU A 101 7.38 -8.13 4.80
N ARG A 102 7.03 -9.34 5.26
CA ARG A 102 7.32 -10.57 4.53
C ARG A 102 6.51 -10.69 3.24
N GLU A 103 5.23 -10.37 3.27
CA GLU A 103 4.37 -10.37 2.08
C GLU A 103 4.83 -9.34 1.06
N GLU A 104 5.17 -8.16 1.52
CA GLU A 104 5.69 -7.11 0.66
C GLU A 104 7.04 -7.48 0.03
N ARG A 105 7.96 -8.03 0.82
CA ARG A 105 9.24 -8.55 0.31
C ARG A 105 9.05 -9.67 -0.73
N LYS A 106 8.08 -10.56 -0.52
CA LYS A 106 7.74 -11.59 -1.52
C LYS A 106 7.28 -10.97 -2.83
N LEU A 107 6.45 -9.92 -2.75
CA LEU A 107 5.99 -9.19 -3.92
C LEU A 107 7.15 -8.54 -4.67
N TYR A 108 8.07 -7.84 -3.98
CA TYR A 108 9.28 -7.27 -4.58
C TYR A 108 10.13 -8.33 -5.28
N ASN A 109 10.37 -9.46 -4.63
CA ASN A 109 11.17 -10.54 -5.18
C ASN A 109 10.52 -11.19 -6.41
N LYS A 110 9.20 -11.27 -6.44
CA LYS A 110 8.44 -11.85 -7.54
C LYS A 110 8.37 -10.91 -8.73
N GLU A 111 7.97 -9.66 -8.50
CA GLU A 111 7.66 -8.70 -9.56
C GLU A 111 8.89 -7.95 -10.07
N LYS A 112 9.90 -7.74 -9.21
CA LYS A 112 11.15 -7.02 -9.54
C LYS A 112 10.88 -5.66 -10.17
N PHE A 113 10.25 -4.76 -9.39
CA PHE A 113 9.92 -3.42 -9.83
C PHE A 113 11.16 -2.61 -10.20
N ASP A 114 11.10 -1.88 -11.32
CA ASP A 114 12.12 -0.91 -11.73
C ASP A 114 11.95 0.42 -10.99
N LEU A 115 10.71 0.76 -10.62
CA LEU A 115 10.36 1.94 -9.85
C LEU A 115 9.29 1.61 -8.82
N VAL A 116 9.43 2.15 -7.62
CA VAL A 116 8.41 2.08 -6.57
C VAL A 116 7.93 3.48 -6.25
N ILE A 117 6.62 3.68 -6.30
CA ILE A 117 5.94 4.90 -5.90
C ILE A 117 5.10 4.59 -4.65
N ASN A 118 5.33 5.35 -3.60
CA ASN A 118 4.72 5.14 -2.31
C ASN A 118 3.96 6.38 -1.85
N ASP A 119 2.73 6.21 -1.43
CA ASP A 119 1.96 7.24 -0.74
C ASP A 119 1.50 6.73 0.63
N GLY A 120 2.41 6.80 1.61
CA GLY A 120 2.15 6.53 3.03
C GLY A 120 2.44 5.10 3.50
N ASP A 121 2.81 4.18 2.61
CA ASP A 121 3.20 2.83 3.02
C ASP A 121 4.61 2.78 3.62
N MET A 122 4.72 2.28 4.86
CA MET A 122 6.01 2.22 5.56
C MET A 122 6.91 1.08 5.08
N GLY A 123 6.33 -0.04 4.66
CA GLY A 123 7.08 -1.21 4.23
C GLY A 123 7.88 -0.94 2.96
N SER A 124 7.26 -0.31 1.96
CA SER A 124 7.93 0.04 0.71
C SER A 124 9.08 1.03 0.91
N ASN A 125 9.02 1.92 1.91
CA ASN A 125 10.15 2.79 2.29
C ASN A 125 11.34 2.03 2.88
N ILE A 126 11.11 0.85 3.46
CA ILE A 126 12.17 0.04 4.08
C ILE A 126 12.77 -0.93 3.06
N LEU A 127 11.96 -1.45 2.13
CA LEU A 127 12.32 -2.54 1.23
C LEU A 127 12.79 -2.07 -0.16
N ALA A 128 12.41 -0.85 -0.56
CA ALA A 128 12.80 -0.24 -1.84
C ALA A 128 14.24 0.38 -1.81
#